data_f8817eacaa1a13ed2ac481a905a79f12
#
_entry.id   f8817eacaa1a13ed2ac481a905a79f12
#
_cell.length_a   1.000
_cell.length_b   1.000
_cell.length_c   1.000
_cell.angle_alpha   90.00
_cell.angle_beta   90.00
_cell.angle_gamma   90.00
#
_symmetry.space_group_name_H-M   'P 1'
#
loop_
_entity.id
_entity.type
_entity.pdbx_description
1 polymer ?
#
loop_
_entity_poly.entity_id
_entity_poly.type
_entity_poly.pdbx_seq_one_letter_code
_entity_poly.pdbx_strand_id
1 'polypeptide(L)'
;MRCKQGQLAWIKKSMRPANVGLVVECRKHLGYFIQGEAVNEFCIALITDHFWEIYSPNKSITVIDDEKTNIAYIADTWLTPINPINPDEVTDVEELFETDLVTSGNNDSLGA
;
A
#
# COMPACT_ATOMS: atom_id res chain seq x y z
N MET A 1 3.33 -11.25 -5.61
CA MET A 1 2.55 -10.01 -5.52
C MET A 1 1.94 -9.95 -4.13
N ARG A 2 2.07 -8.80 -3.47
CA ARG A 2 1.65 -8.73 -2.07
C ARG A 2 0.26 -8.14 -1.90
N CYS A 3 -0.13 -7.19 -2.74
CA CYS A 3 -1.44 -6.57 -2.64
C CYS A 3 -2.47 -7.33 -3.45
N LYS A 4 -3.73 -7.08 -3.14
CA LYS A 4 -4.86 -7.70 -3.83
C LYS A 4 -5.84 -6.61 -4.24
N GLN A 5 -6.65 -6.90 -5.24
CA GLN A 5 -7.65 -5.95 -5.70
C GLN A 5 -8.62 -5.62 -4.56
N GLY A 6 -8.86 -4.32 -4.37
CA GLY A 6 -9.74 -3.84 -3.32
C GLY A 6 -9.07 -3.67 -1.97
N GLN A 7 -7.81 -4.07 -1.85
CA GLN A 7 -7.12 -3.99 -0.58
C GLN A 7 -6.59 -2.59 -0.35
N LEU A 8 -6.62 -2.15 0.90
CA LEU A 8 -5.96 -0.91 1.29
C LEU A 8 -4.48 -1.19 1.51
N ALA A 9 -3.67 -0.22 1.18
CA ALA A 9 -2.24 -0.29 1.37
C ALA A 9 -1.71 1.10 1.64
N TRP A 10 -0.53 1.19 2.21
CA TRP A 10 0.11 2.49 2.31
C TRP A 10 1.39 2.49 1.50
N ILE A 11 1.71 3.68 0.98
CA ILE A 11 2.85 3.85 0.09
C ILE A 11 4.10 3.95 0.93
N LYS A 12 5.03 3.01 0.75
CA LYS A 12 6.28 3.04 1.49
C LYS A 12 7.40 3.64 0.69
N LYS A 13 7.26 3.74 -0.62
CA LYS A 13 8.28 4.33 -1.49
C LYS A 13 7.59 4.98 -2.68
N SER A 14 8.08 6.11 -3.12
CA SER A 14 7.51 6.84 -4.24
C SER A 14 8.55 7.77 -4.82
N MET A 15 8.44 8.06 -6.10
CA MET A 15 9.24 9.11 -6.73
C MET A 15 8.89 10.47 -6.16
N ARG A 16 7.71 10.62 -5.58
CA ARG A 16 7.28 11.87 -4.94
C ARG A 16 7.25 11.66 -3.44
N PRO A 17 8.21 12.23 -2.70
CA PRO A 17 8.26 11.98 -1.26
C PRO A 17 6.96 12.31 -0.53
N ALA A 18 6.19 13.27 -1.05
CA ALA A 18 4.92 13.64 -0.42
C ALA A 18 3.92 12.49 -0.41
N ASN A 19 4.09 11.48 -1.27
CA ASN A 19 3.17 10.35 -1.31
C ASN A 19 3.51 9.25 -0.31
N VAL A 20 4.70 9.28 0.28
CA VAL A 20 5.10 8.24 1.23
C VAL A 20 4.23 8.37 2.47
N GLY A 21 3.64 7.26 2.89
CA GLY A 21 2.76 7.24 4.05
C GLY A 21 1.28 7.39 3.74
N LEU A 22 0.91 7.70 2.49
CA LEU A 22 -0.50 7.79 2.14
C LEU A 22 -1.13 6.42 2.11
N VAL A 23 -2.39 6.34 2.57
CA VAL A 23 -3.19 5.13 2.47
C VAL A 23 -4.00 5.21 1.19
N VAL A 24 -3.93 4.17 0.39
CA VAL A 24 -4.60 4.12 -0.90
C VAL A 24 -5.30 2.77 -1.08
N GLU A 25 -6.20 2.70 -2.03
CA GLU A 25 -6.88 1.46 -2.37
C GLU A 25 -6.27 0.91 -3.65
N CYS A 26 -5.95 -0.38 -3.67
CA CYS A 26 -5.45 -1.06 -4.88
C CYS A 26 -6.66 -1.40 -5.74
N ARG A 27 -6.90 -0.58 -6.76
CA ARG A 27 -8.10 -0.71 -7.57
C ARG A 27 -8.00 -1.75 -8.65
N LYS A 28 -6.89 -1.78 -9.37
CA LYS A 28 -6.79 -2.62 -10.54
C LYS A 28 -5.36 -3.08 -10.72
N HIS A 29 -5.18 -4.37 -10.90
CA HIS A 29 -3.88 -4.94 -11.22
C HIS A 29 -3.64 -4.75 -12.71
N LEU A 30 -2.56 -4.05 -13.04
CA LEU A 30 -2.29 -3.69 -14.44
C LEU A 30 -1.44 -4.73 -15.16
N GLY A 31 -0.70 -5.52 -14.42
CA GLY A 31 0.16 -6.55 -15.00
C GLY A 31 1.58 -6.49 -14.47
N TYR A 32 2.41 -7.33 -15.02
CA TYR A 32 3.83 -7.39 -14.68
C TYR A 32 4.60 -6.70 -15.79
N PHE A 33 5.46 -5.76 -15.44
CA PHE A 33 6.20 -4.97 -16.41
C PHE A 33 7.68 -4.99 -16.09
N ILE A 34 8.50 -4.98 -17.13
CA ILE A 34 9.94 -4.89 -17.01
C ILE A 34 10.32 -3.42 -16.98
N GLN A 35 11.34 -3.09 -16.20
CA GLN A 35 11.80 -1.71 -16.08
C GLN A 35 11.94 -1.08 -17.45
N GLY A 36 11.36 0.09 -17.64
CA GLY A 36 11.39 0.83 -18.88
C GLY A 36 10.18 0.61 -19.78
N GLU A 37 9.36 -0.41 -19.50
CA GLU A 37 8.16 -0.63 -20.29
C GLU A 37 7.07 0.36 -19.91
N ALA A 38 6.23 0.71 -20.87
CA ALA A 38 5.08 1.56 -20.60
C ALA A 38 4.00 0.73 -19.90
N VAL A 39 3.63 1.15 -18.71
CA VAL A 39 2.51 0.54 -18.00
C VAL A 39 1.20 0.99 -18.64
N ASN A 40 1.14 2.26 -18.99
CA ASN A 40 0.04 2.83 -19.78
C ASN A 40 0.54 4.13 -20.40
N GLU A 41 -0.37 4.94 -20.94
CA GLU A 41 0.06 6.18 -21.61
C GLU A 41 0.57 7.23 -20.65
N PHE A 42 0.39 7.02 -19.35
CA PHE A 42 0.81 8.01 -18.33
C PHE A 42 1.96 7.53 -17.46
N CYS A 43 2.34 6.27 -17.53
CA CYS A 43 3.27 5.70 -16.57
C CYS A 43 4.23 4.72 -17.21
N ILE A 44 5.50 4.86 -16.87
CA ILE A 44 6.55 3.92 -17.30
C ILE A 44 7.01 3.17 -16.06
N ALA A 45 7.26 1.88 -16.20
CA ALA A 45 7.73 1.06 -15.09
C ALA A 45 9.13 1.50 -14.69
N LEU A 46 9.27 1.99 -13.48
CA LEU A 46 10.55 2.42 -12.95
C LEU A 46 11.37 1.25 -12.42
N ILE A 47 10.71 0.16 -12.12
CA ILE A 47 11.35 -1.07 -11.70
C ILE A 47 10.58 -2.22 -12.34
N THR A 48 11.19 -3.40 -12.38
CA THR A 48 10.52 -4.61 -12.85
C THR A 48 9.66 -5.14 -11.74
N ASP A 49 8.34 -5.13 -11.93
CA ASP A 49 7.40 -5.52 -10.88
C ASP A 49 5.99 -5.60 -11.44
N HIS A 50 5.07 -6.07 -10.63
CA HIS A 50 3.64 -5.89 -10.88
C HIS A 50 3.27 -4.45 -10.57
N PHE A 51 2.29 -3.92 -11.30
CA PHE A 51 1.86 -2.53 -11.10
C PHE A 51 0.38 -2.48 -10.81
N TRP A 52 0.02 -1.50 -9.99
CA TRP A 52 -1.35 -1.29 -9.56
C TRP A 52 -1.83 0.11 -9.92
N GLU A 53 -3.09 0.20 -10.31
CA GLU A 53 -3.80 1.46 -10.30
C GLU A 53 -4.30 1.65 -8.87
N ILE A 54 -3.91 2.76 -8.25
CA ILE A 54 -4.28 3.06 -6.86
C ILE A 54 -5.17 4.27 -6.81
N TYR A 55 -5.97 4.34 -5.76
CA TYR A 55 -6.97 5.40 -5.60
C TYR A 55 -6.91 5.99 -4.20
N SER A 56 -7.01 7.32 -4.13
CA SER A 56 -7.15 8.04 -2.87
C SER A 56 -8.32 9.02 -3.01
N PRO A 57 -9.31 8.97 -2.13
CA PRO A 57 -10.54 9.74 -2.33
C PRO A 57 -10.38 11.25 -2.22
N ASN A 58 -9.35 11.74 -1.57
CA ASN A 58 -9.23 13.18 -1.31
C ASN A 58 -8.22 13.87 -2.20
N LYS A 59 -7.95 13.31 -3.37
CA LYS A 59 -6.93 13.85 -4.28
C LYS A 59 -5.63 14.10 -3.53
N SER A 60 -5.22 13.10 -2.75
CA SER A 60 -4.04 13.25 -1.91
C SER A 60 -2.76 12.88 -2.61
N ILE A 61 -2.84 12.24 -3.77
CA ILE A 61 -1.66 11.74 -4.45
C ILE A 61 -1.04 12.85 -5.28
N THR A 62 0.23 13.10 -5.06
CA THR A 62 0.97 14.13 -5.81
C THR A 62 1.58 13.50 -7.06
N VAL A 63 1.41 14.14 -8.18
CA VAL A 63 1.95 13.69 -9.46
C VAL A 63 2.82 14.80 -10.06
N ILE A 64 3.07 14.75 -11.36
CA ILE A 64 3.92 15.71 -12.03
C ILE A 64 3.47 17.13 -11.74
N ASP A 65 4.43 18.04 -11.59
CA ASP A 65 4.18 19.47 -11.34
C ASP A 65 3.42 19.70 -10.04
N ASP A 66 3.56 18.77 -9.10
CA ASP A 66 2.93 18.87 -7.77
C ASP A 66 1.39 18.93 -7.83
N GLU A 67 0.82 18.48 -8.92
CA GLU A 67 -0.63 18.36 -8.99
C GLU A 67 -1.12 17.23 -8.13
N LYS A 68 -2.35 17.36 -7.62
CA LYS A 68 -2.97 16.35 -6.78
C LYS A 68 -4.01 15.57 -7.58
N THR A 69 -4.09 14.28 -7.33
CA THR A 69 -5.02 13.43 -8.07
C THR A 69 -5.58 12.34 -7.17
N ASN A 70 -6.65 11.71 -7.63
CA ASN A 70 -7.23 10.54 -6.97
C ASN A 70 -6.59 9.25 -7.42
N ILE A 71 -6.05 9.20 -8.62
CA ILE A 71 -5.60 7.96 -9.24
C ILE A 71 -4.15 8.08 -9.65
N ALA A 72 -3.38 7.02 -9.39
CA ALA A 72 -2.00 6.93 -9.82
C ALA A 72 -1.63 5.47 -10.04
N TYR A 73 -0.39 5.21 -10.42
CA TYR A 73 0.08 3.89 -10.77
C TYR A 73 1.38 3.64 -10.03
N ILE A 74 1.51 2.48 -9.40
CA ILE A 74 2.66 2.23 -8.54
C ILE A 74 3.01 0.75 -8.53
N ALA A 75 4.27 0.47 -8.30
CA ALA A 75 4.77 -0.89 -8.20
C ALA A 75 4.30 -1.55 -6.91
N ASP A 76 4.01 -2.85 -6.99
CA ASP A 76 3.50 -3.61 -5.86
C ASP A 76 4.45 -3.57 -4.66
N THR A 77 5.75 -3.67 -4.90
CA THR A 77 6.71 -3.69 -3.78
C THR A 77 6.92 -2.32 -3.15
N TRP A 78 6.37 -1.27 -3.74
CA TRP A 78 6.40 0.07 -3.14
C TRP A 78 5.20 0.30 -2.23
N LEU A 79 4.34 -0.70 -2.08
CA LEU A 79 3.17 -0.66 -1.22
C LEU A 79 3.31 -1.64 -0.07
N THR A 80 2.74 -1.30 1.06
CA THR A 80 2.62 -2.23 2.19
C THR A 80 1.14 -2.47 2.41
N PRO A 81 0.67 -3.70 2.18
CA PRO A 81 -0.75 -3.98 2.34
C PRO A 81 -1.18 -3.85 3.79
N ILE A 82 -2.37 -3.31 3.99
CA ILE A 82 -2.98 -3.20 5.29
C ILE A 82 -4.03 -4.29 5.38
N ASN A 83 -3.81 -5.24 6.28
CA ASN A 83 -4.73 -6.36 6.41
C ASN A 83 -5.66 -6.08 7.57
N PRO A 84 -6.96 -6.00 7.31
CA PRO A 84 -7.91 -5.80 8.41
C PRO A 84 -7.88 -7.01 9.33
N ILE A 85 -8.12 -6.79 10.60
CA ILE A 85 -8.21 -7.87 11.55
C ILE A 85 -9.51 -8.61 11.29
N ASN A 86 -9.40 -9.91 11.03
CA ASN A 86 -10.56 -10.76 10.84
C ASN A 86 -10.83 -11.45 12.17
N PRO A 87 -12.01 -11.27 12.77
CA PRO A 87 -12.29 -11.90 14.05
C PRO A 87 -12.07 -13.40 14.06
N ASP A 88 -12.28 -14.05 12.94
CA ASP A 88 -12.07 -15.49 12.88
C ASP A 88 -10.61 -15.87 12.89
N GLU A 89 -9.71 -14.91 12.72
CA GLU A 89 -8.28 -15.16 12.69
C GLU A 89 -7.56 -14.61 13.89
N VAL A 90 -8.30 -14.17 14.88
CA VAL A 90 -7.69 -13.44 15.97
C VAL A 90 -7.03 -14.35 16.97
N THR A 91 -7.07 -15.62 16.77
CA THR A 91 -6.44 -16.53 17.72
C THR A 91 -4.97 -16.25 17.94
N ASP A 92 -4.35 -15.55 17.03
CA ASP A 92 -2.94 -15.24 17.17
C ASP A 92 -2.71 -13.83 17.59
N VAL A 93 -3.66 -13.21 18.23
CA VAL A 93 -3.56 -11.81 18.51
C VAL A 93 -2.37 -11.48 19.36
N GLU A 94 -1.97 -12.39 20.22
CA GLU A 94 -0.81 -12.09 21.00
C GLU A 94 0.40 -11.99 20.14
N GLU A 95 0.43 -12.62 19.01
CA GLU A 95 1.55 -12.47 18.14
C GLU A 95 1.54 -11.16 17.41
N LEU A 96 0.38 -10.55 17.30
CA LEU A 96 0.30 -9.30 16.62
C LEU A 96 0.79 -8.16 17.46
N PHE A 97 0.68 -8.30 18.74
CA PHE A 97 0.93 -7.15 19.55
C PHE A 97 2.16 -7.22 20.29
N GLU A 98 2.65 -8.30 20.45
CA GLU A 98 3.82 -8.37 21.04
C GLU A 98 4.80 -7.84 20.31
N THR A 99 4.50 -7.46 19.51
CA THR A 99 5.41 -6.91 18.75
C THR A 99 5.21 -5.53 18.69
N ASP A 100 4.67 -5.27 19.06
CA ASP A 100 4.34 -4.14 18.83
C ASP A 100 4.02 -3.45 19.56
N LEU A 101 3.91 -3.77 20.12
CA LEU A 101 3.17 -3.46 20.77
C LEU A 101 3.18 -3.49 21.42
N VAL A 102 3.30 -3.92 21.98
CA VAL A 102 2.77 -4.38 22.42
C VAL A 102 2.82 -4.37 22.71
N THR A 103 3.06 -4.12 23.29
CA THR A 103 2.51 -4.40 23.56
C THR A 103 2.48 -4.25 23.89
N SER A 104 2.66 -4.06 24.38
CA SER A 104 2.01 -4.26 24.70
C SER A 104 1.88 -4.37 25.08
N GLY A 105 1.99 -4.40 25.78
CA GLY A 105 1.24 -4.69 26.07
C GLY A 105 1.13 -4.87 26.35
N ASN A 106 1.27 -4.87 27.02
CA ASN A 106 0.60 -5.34 27.30
C ASN A 106 0.30 -5.67 27.38
N ASN A 107 0.40 -5.66 27.70
CA ASN A 107 -0.34 -6.14 27.86
C ASN A 107 -0.80 -6.40 27.91
N ASP A 108 -0.76 -6.38 28.15
CA ASP A 108 -1.56 -6.78 28.22
C ASP A 108 -2.02 -6.85 28.05
N SER A 109 -1.98 -6.75 28.20
CA SER A 109 -2.75 -6.99 28.01
C SER A 109 -3.07 -6.93 27.76
N LEU A 110 -2.99 -6.81 27.91
CA LEU A 110 -3.46 -6.98 27.66
C LEU A 110 -3.71 -7.15 27.71
N GLY A 111 -3.63 -7.29 27.94
CA GLY A 111 -3.92 -7.47 28.05
C GLY A 111 -3.91 -7.65 28.05
N ALA A 112 -3.89 -7.74 28.20
CA ALA A 112 -3.96 -7.85 28.24
C ALA A 112 -4.06 -7.79 28.23
#